data_3b2c9f23cc0b44565bda6c50fd97d4f3
#
_entry.id   3b2c9f23cc0b44565bda6c50fd97d4f3
#
_cell.length_a   1.000
_cell.length_b   1.000
_cell.length_c   1.000
_cell.angle_alpha   90.00
_cell.angle_beta   90.00
_cell.angle_gamma   90.00
#
_symmetry.space_group_name_H-M   'P 1'
#
loop_
_entity.id
_entity.type
_entity.pdbx_description
1 polymer ?
#
loop_
_entity_poly.entity_id
_entity_poly.type
_entity_poly.pdbx_seq_one_letter_code
_entity_poly.pdbx_strand_id
1 'polypeptide(L)'
;MKKILITGGSGFIGTNLVNYLIQKKYNITNIDKLSYASTTEIFRKNKKNYSFYNFNINNKKKLEKILLKKFNTIIHLAAESHVDRSIDNPKKFFEENAISTLNLYSSILELTKKNKIPSPNIIHISTDEVYGSINKGSFKENCKLSPSSPYSASKAACDHIVESFLKTYNLKICILRLTNNYGPFQFPEKFIPTIITKILKNKKIPLYGKGQNEREWIFVEDSCKAIEKVMNRFINNKIYNIGSGIRLKNYKVIKKILNKFKIKDFNNRIVNVKDRPGHDLRYALNSELFFKTYQWKPQNTFDKGIEKTINWYKKNQLWLNYCEKKYKGNRLGNK
;
A
#
# COMPACT_ATOMS: atom_id res chain seq x y z
N MET A 1 21.22 -6.63 -15.84
CA MET A 1 20.06 -5.94 -15.24
C MET A 1 19.45 -6.78 -14.11
N LYS A 2 19.13 -6.19 -12.96
CA LYS A 2 18.46 -6.90 -11.87
C LYS A 2 17.06 -7.35 -12.31
N LYS A 3 16.72 -8.63 -12.11
CA LYS A 3 15.37 -9.18 -12.33
C LYS A 3 14.57 -9.04 -11.04
N ILE A 4 13.43 -8.38 -11.10
CA ILE A 4 12.58 -8.07 -9.94
C ILE A 4 11.21 -8.69 -10.14
N LEU A 5 10.75 -9.47 -9.16
CA LEU A 5 9.37 -9.91 -9.08
C LEU A 5 8.59 -8.97 -8.18
N ILE A 6 7.45 -8.48 -8.65
CA ILE A 6 6.50 -7.70 -7.87
C ILE A 6 5.18 -8.48 -7.81
N THR A 7 4.67 -8.76 -6.62
CA THR A 7 3.31 -9.27 -6.45
C THR A 7 2.39 -8.13 -6.06
N GLY A 8 1.20 -8.06 -6.63
CA GLY A 8 0.28 -6.93 -6.40
C GLY A 8 0.69 -5.65 -7.15
N GLY A 9 1.46 -5.79 -8.24
CA GLY A 9 1.96 -4.65 -9.01
C GLY A 9 0.90 -3.87 -9.80
N SER A 10 -0.34 -4.37 -9.86
CA SER A 10 -1.48 -3.65 -10.48
C SER A 10 -2.35 -2.91 -9.46
N GLY A 11 -2.06 -3.03 -8.15
CA GLY A 11 -2.68 -2.23 -7.10
C GLY A 11 -2.12 -0.78 -7.07
N PHE A 12 -2.60 0.05 -6.16
CA PHE A 12 -2.24 1.47 -6.10
C PHE A 12 -0.72 1.72 -5.98
N ILE A 13 -0.09 1.24 -4.89
CA ILE A 13 1.36 1.42 -4.68
C ILE A 13 2.13 0.65 -5.75
N GLY A 14 1.69 -0.58 -6.06
CA GLY A 14 2.31 -1.45 -7.06
C GLY A 14 2.39 -0.82 -8.44
N THR A 15 1.31 -0.19 -8.92
CA THR A 15 1.27 0.52 -10.21
C THR A 15 2.28 1.65 -10.28
N ASN A 16 2.36 2.48 -9.23
CA ASN A 16 3.34 3.56 -9.16
C ASN A 16 4.77 3.02 -9.12
N LEU A 17 5.02 1.96 -8.32
CA LEU A 17 6.33 1.34 -8.21
C LEU A 17 6.77 0.68 -9.52
N VAL A 18 5.90 -0.07 -10.17
CA VAL A 18 6.19 -0.71 -11.48
C VAL A 18 6.56 0.35 -12.50
N ASN A 19 5.77 1.44 -12.63
CA ASN A 19 6.07 2.51 -13.55
C ASN A 19 7.40 3.20 -13.24
N TYR A 20 7.65 3.50 -11.97
CA TYR A 20 8.89 4.11 -11.51
C TYR A 20 10.11 3.24 -11.85
N LEU A 21 10.06 1.94 -11.55
CA LEU A 21 11.17 1.02 -11.79
C LEU A 21 11.41 0.73 -13.29
N ILE A 22 10.34 0.69 -14.09
CA ILE A 22 10.48 0.54 -15.55
C ILE A 22 11.21 1.74 -16.16
N GLN A 23 10.90 2.98 -15.71
CA GLN A 23 11.60 4.19 -16.16
C GLN A 23 13.09 4.16 -15.79
N LYS A 24 13.44 3.49 -14.68
CA LYS A 24 14.81 3.23 -14.24
C LYS A 24 15.48 2.04 -14.95
N LYS A 25 14.83 1.47 -15.97
CA LYS A 25 15.33 0.34 -16.79
C LYS A 25 15.53 -0.97 -16.03
N TYR A 26 14.83 -1.20 -14.89
CA TYR A 26 14.80 -2.50 -14.22
C TYR A 26 13.96 -3.51 -15.04
N ASN A 27 14.30 -4.81 -14.91
CA ASN A 27 13.53 -5.87 -15.53
C ASN A 27 12.47 -6.39 -14.55
N ILE A 28 11.21 -6.08 -14.82
CA ILE A 28 10.08 -6.29 -13.91
C ILE A 28 9.20 -7.45 -14.39
N THR A 29 8.95 -8.39 -13.49
CA THR A 29 7.87 -9.36 -13.62
C THR A 29 6.80 -9.01 -12.57
N ASN A 30 5.56 -8.79 -13.01
CA ASN A 30 4.42 -8.49 -12.15
C ASN A 30 3.44 -9.66 -12.12
N ILE A 31 3.07 -10.11 -10.92
CA ILE A 31 1.97 -11.05 -10.68
C ILE A 31 0.85 -10.29 -9.97
N ASP A 32 -0.36 -10.33 -10.54
CA ASP A 32 -1.53 -9.74 -9.92
C ASP A 32 -2.80 -10.51 -10.33
N LYS A 33 -3.71 -10.72 -9.40
CA LYS A 33 -4.99 -11.41 -9.67
C LYS A 33 -6.03 -10.50 -10.35
N LEU A 34 -5.73 -9.21 -10.47
CA LEU A 34 -6.62 -8.15 -10.96
C LEU A 34 -7.93 -8.06 -10.17
N SER A 35 -7.82 -7.64 -8.92
CA SER A 35 -9.00 -7.33 -8.09
C SER A 35 -9.74 -6.10 -8.61
N TYR A 36 -10.88 -5.77 -7.98
CA TYR A 36 -11.69 -4.60 -8.36
C TYR A 36 -10.90 -3.27 -8.36
N ALA A 37 -9.90 -3.15 -7.47
CA ALA A 37 -9.08 -1.94 -7.32
C ALA A 37 -7.81 -1.94 -8.18
N SER A 38 -7.60 -2.95 -9.02
CA SER A 38 -6.42 -3.06 -9.87
C SER A 38 -6.54 -2.20 -11.12
N THR A 39 -5.40 -1.66 -11.55
CA THR A 39 -5.25 -0.86 -12.77
C THR A 39 -4.54 -1.68 -13.85
N THR A 40 -5.18 -1.80 -15.02
CA THR A 40 -4.63 -2.56 -16.16
C THR A 40 -4.06 -1.68 -17.27
N GLU A 41 -4.45 -0.41 -17.35
CA GLU A 41 -4.19 0.47 -18.51
C GLU A 41 -2.72 0.81 -18.72
N ILE A 42 -1.92 0.81 -17.65
CA ILE A 42 -0.50 1.21 -17.71
C ILE A 42 0.37 0.17 -18.42
N PHE A 43 -0.08 -1.07 -18.44
CA PHE A 43 0.69 -2.21 -18.91
C PHE A 43 0.48 -2.55 -20.38
N ARG A 44 -0.44 -1.88 -21.07
CA ARG A 44 -0.77 -2.13 -22.49
C ARG A 44 0.30 -1.65 -23.47
N LYS A 45 1.22 -0.77 -23.05
CA LYS A 45 2.34 -0.36 -23.90
C LYS A 45 3.48 -1.36 -23.73
N ASN A 46 3.69 -2.22 -24.75
CA ASN A 46 4.78 -3.18 -24.83
C ASN A 46 6.13 -2.56 -24.41
N LYS A 47 6.61 -2.92 -23.23
CA LYS A 47 7.94 -2.52 -22.75
C LYS A 47 8.81 -3.78 -22.68
N LYS A 48 9.94 -3.78 -23.37
CA LYS A 48 10.88 -4.92 -23.43
C LYS A 48 11.31 -5.46 -22.07
N ASN A 49 11.23 -4.63 -21.02
CA ASN A 49 11.67 -4.95 -19.65
C ASN A 49 10.49 -5.18 -18.67
N TYR A 50 9.29 -5.50 -19.17
CA TYR A 50 8.12 -5.77 -18.35
C TYR A 50 7.37 -7.03 -18.81
N SER A 51 7.07 -7.91 -17.85
CA SER A 51 6.23 -9.10 -18.03
C SER A 51 5.10 -9.09 -17.00
N PHE A 52 3.89 -9.43 -17.43
CA PHE A 52 2.71 -9.50 -16.58
C PHE A 52 2.09 -10.90 -16.57
N TYR A 53 1.70 -11.36 -15.38
CA TYR A 53 1.05 -12.65 -15.19
C TYR A 53 -0.21 -12.46 -14.34
N ASN A 54 -1.38 -12.77 -14.93
CA ASN A 54 -2.66 -12.67 -14.25
C ASN A 54 -3.00 -13.98 -13.56
N PHE A 55 -2.74 -14.06 -12.24
CA PHE A 55 -3.23 -15.14 -11.37
C PHE A 55 -3.09 -14.76 -9.88
N ASN A 56 -3.85 -15.46 -9.02
CA ASN A 56 -3.71 -15.35 -7.58
C ASN A 56 -2.48 -16.12 -7.11
N ILE A 57 -1.59 -15.50 -6.30
CA ILE A 57 -0.38 -16.13 -5.75
C ILE A 57 -0.67 -17.37 -4.89
N ASN A 58 -1.92 -17.60 -4.49
CA ASN A 58 -2.37 -18.85 -3.88
C ASN A 58 -2.35 -20.05 -4.86
N ASN A 59 -2.22 -19.80 -6.16
CA ASN A 59 -1.98 -20.87 -7.12
C ASN A 59 -0.51 -21.26 -7.10
N LYS A 60 -0.17 -22.21 -6.21
CA LYS A 60 1.20 -22.66 -5.95
C LYS A 60 1.92 -23.10 -7.25
N LYS A 61 1.26 -23.89 -8.10
CA LYS A 61 1.87 -24.38 -9.37
C LYS A 61 2.29 -23.23 -10.30
N LYS A 62 1.42 -22.23 -10.49
CA LYS A 62 1.74 -21.06 -11.31
C LYS A 62 2.82 -20.18 -10.68
N LEU A 63 2.77 -20.02 -9.35
CA LEU A 63 3.75 -19.24 -8.60
C LEU A 63 5.14 -19.83 -8.73
N GLU A 64 5.30 -21.14 -8.47
CA GLU A 64 6.58 -21.84 -8.58
C GLU A 64 7.16 -21.76 -10.00
N LYS A 65 6.32 -21.95 -11.04
CA LYS A 65 6.75 -21.77 -12.44
C LYS A 65 7.34 -20.38 -12.70
N ILE A 66 6.80 -19.34 -12.08
CA ILE A 66 7.37 -17.98 -12.21
C ILE A 66 8.64 -17.84 -11.37
N LEU A 67 8.67 -18.35 -10.14
CA LEU A 67 9.85 -18.28 -9.28
C LEU A 67 11.08 -18.94 -9.90
N LEU A 68 10.91 -20.00 -10.69
CA LEU A 68 11.97 -20.67 -11.45
C LEU A 68 12.67 -19.77 -12.48
N LYS A 69 12.12 -18.60 -12.82
CA LYS A 69 12.81 -17.59 -13.66
C LYS A 69 13.96 -16.89 -12.95
N LYS A 70 14.16 -17.16 -11.66
CA LYS A 70 15.25 -16.67 -10.80
C LYS A 70 15.30 -15.15 -10.71
N PHE A 71 14.84 -14.59 -9.60
CA PHE A 71 14.80 -13.15 -9.34
C PHE A 71 15.88 -12.76 -8.33
N ASN A 72 16.47 -11.58 -8.52
CA ASN A 72 17.38 -10.99 -7.55
C ASN A 72 16.63 -10.46 -6.33
N THR A 73 15.45 -9.87 -6.60
CA THR A 73 14.60 -9.26 -5.56
C THR A 73 13.13 -9.61 -5.80
N ILE A 74 12.43 -9.91 -4.72
CA ILE A 74 10.98 -10.07 -4.71
C ILE A 74 10.39 -8.96 -3.84
N ILE A 75 9.44 -8.18 -4.37
CA ILE A 75 8.72 -7.14 -3.64
C ILE A 75 7.28 -7.61 -3.47
N HIS A 76 6.89 -7.92 -2.24
CA HIS A 76 5.56 -8.45 -1.94
C HIS A 76 4.61 -7.33 -1.51
N LEU A 77 3.73 -6.91 -2.44
CA LEU A 77 2.69 -5.90 -2.25
C LEU A 77 1.27 -6.49 -2.32
N ALA A 78 1.12 -7.74 -2.78
CA ALA A 78 -0.19 -8.35 -2.95
C ALA A 78 -0.92 -8.47 -1.60
N ALA A 79 -2.02 -7.74 -1.46
CA ALA A 79 -2.89 -7.76 -0.29
C ALA A 79 -4.24 -7.11 -0.61
N GLU A 80 -5.30 -7.53 0.07
CA GLU A 80 -6.53 -6.74 0.23
C GLU A 80 -6.28 -5.67 1.30
N SER A 81 -6.70 -4.42 1.05
CA SER A 81 -6.26 -3.27 1.87
C SER A 81 -7.38 -2.30 2.27
N HIS A 82 -8.66 -2.65 2.09
CA HIS A 82 -9.76 -1.77 2.45
C HIS A 82 -10.36 -2.16 3.80
N VAL A 83 -10.13 -1.34 4.83
CA VAL A 83 -10.56 -1.63 6.22
C VAL A 83 -12.06 -1.92 6.29
N ASP A 84 -12.92 -1.07 5.72
CA ASP A 84 -14.36 -1.25 5.80
C ASP A 84 -14.82 -2.58 5.14
N ARG A 85 -14.20 -2.99 4.02
CA ARG A 85 -14.44 -4.32 3.43
C ARG A 85 -13.96 -5.47 4.31
N SER A 86 -12.93 -5.24 5.13
CA SER A 86 -12.46 -6.27 6.06
C SER A 86 -13.44 -6.50 7.22
N ILE A 87 -14.19 -5.47 7.61
CA ILE A 87 -15.26 -5.59 8.60
C ILE A 87 -16.41 -6.43 8.03
N ASP A 88 -16.77 -6.21 6.76
CA ASP A 88 -17.85 -6.94 6.09
C ASP A 88 -17.47 -8.40 5.78
N ASN A 89 -16.19 -8.70 5.49
CA ASN A 89 -15.71 -10.03 5.13
C ASN A 89 -14.30 -10.31 5.66
N PRO A 90 -14.13 -10.55 6.97
CA PRO A 90 -12.82 -10.74 7.60
C PRO A 90 -12.08 -11.97 7.06
N LYS A 91 -12.80 -13.11 6.84
CA LYS A 91 -12.20 -14.35 6.33
C LYS A 91 -11.41 -14.14 5.04
N LYS A 92 -12.00 -13.42 4.08
CA LYS A 92 -11.34 -13.10 2.81
C LYS A 92 -10.01 -12.37 3.01
N PHE A 93 -9.93 -11.47 4.00
CA PHE A 93 -8.69 -10.72 4.26
C PHE A 93 -7.57 -11.61 4.81
N PHE A 94 -7.89 -12.58 5.66
CA PHE A 94 -6.90 -13.56 6.12
C PHE A 94 -6.45 -14.48 5.01
N GLU A 95 -7.36 -14.98 4.17
CA GLU A 95 -7.03 -15.80 3.00
C GLU A 95 -6.14 -15.09 2.00
N GLU A 96 -6.48 -13.83 1.67
CA GLU A 96 -5.79 -13.06 0.65
C GLU A 96 -4.50 -12.37 1.16
N ASN A 97 -4.36 -12.19 2.47
CA ASN A 97 -3.18 -11.56 3.05
C ASN A 97 -2.27 -12.60 3.73
N ALA A 98 -2.75 -13.25 4.80
CA ALA A 98 -1.91 -14.14 5.60
C ALA A 98 -1.59 -15.45 4.86
N ILE A 99 -2.59 -16.16 4.33
CA ILE A 99 -2.39 -17.41 3.60
C ILE A 99 -1.59 -17.19 2.32
N SER A 100 -1.88 -16.12 1.57
CA SER A 100 -1.09 -15.76 0.38
C SER A 100 0.37 -15.48 0.71
N THR A 101 0.63 -14.79 1.82
CA THR A 101 1.99 -14.55 2.32
C THR A 101 2.68 -15.88 2.66
N LEU A 102 2.03 -16.74 3.44
CA LEU A 102 2.55 -18.06 3.78
C LEU A 102 2.91 -18.89 2.54
N ASN A 103 2.02 -18.93 1.54
CA ASN A 103 2.22 -19.67 0.29
C ASN A 103 3.43 -19.14 -0.50
N LEU A 104 3.59 -17.82 -0.59
CA LEU A 104 4.74 -17.22 -1.28
C LEU A 104 6.06 -17.61 -0.60
N TYR A 105 6.15 -17.45 0.72
CA TYR A 105 7.38 -17.73 1.46
C TYR A 105 7.69 -19.21 1.51
N SER A 106 6.69 -20.09 1.66
CA SER A 106 6.85 -21.54 1.59
C SER A 106 7.37 -22.00 0.23
N SER A 107 6.83 -21.45 -0.86
CA SER A 107 7.30 -21.76 -2.23
C SER A 107 8.74 -21.31 -2.46
N ILE A 108 9.12 -20.13 -1.99
CA ILE A 108 10.49 -19.63 -2.08
C ILE A 108 11.44 -20.53 -1.30
N LEU A 109 11.07 -20.89 -0.06
CA LEU A 109 11.86 -21.76 0.81
C LEU A 109 12.07 -23.13 0.18
N GLU A 110 10.99 -23.76 -0.31
CA GLU A 110 11.03 -25.09 -0.93
C GLU A 110 11.96 -25.10 -2.15
N LEU A 111 11.81 -24.12 -3.04
CA LEU A 111 12.64 -24.02 -4.25
C LEU A 111 14.10 -23.71 -3.92
N THR A 112 14.36 -22.91 -2.89
CA THR A 112 15.72 -22.59 -2.45
C THR A 112 16.39 -23.80 -1.80
N LYS A 113 15.70 -24.54 -0.91
CA LYS A 113 16.21 -25.77 -0.30
C LYS A 113 16.54 -26.87 -1.33
N LYS A 114 15.75 -26.96 -2.39
CA LYS A 114 16.00 -27.88 -3.52
C LYS A 114 17.06 -27.38 -4.51
N ASN A 115 17.75 -26.28 -4.22
CA ASN A 115 18.74 -25.63 -5.10
C ASN A 115 18.21 -25.27 -6.50
N LYS A 116 16.88 -25.12 -6.67
CA LYS A 116 16.27 -24.75 -7.96
C LYS A 116 16.37 -23.26 -8.25
N ILE A 117 16.40 -22.44 -7.20
CA ILE A 117 16.60 -20.98 -7.28
C ILE A 117 17.65 -20.54 -6.26
N PRO A 118 18.40 -19.45 -6.54
CA PRO A 118 19.19 -18.78 -5.51
C PRO A 118 18.24 -18.09 -4.52
N SER A 119 18.65 -17.91 -3.25
CA SER A 119 17.88 -17.19 -2.25
C SER A 119 17.74 -15.70 -2.66
N PRO A 120 16.51 -15.21 -3.00
CA PRO A 120 16.31 -13.84 -3.38
C PRO A 120 16.31 -12.90 -2.17
N ASN A 121 16.58 -11.61 -2.39
CA ASN A 121 16.24 -10.58 -1.41
C ASN A 121 14.73 -10.32 -1.43
N ILE A 122 14.05 -10.39 -0.28
CA ILE A 122 12.60 -10.21 -0.21
C ILE A 122 12.29 -8.92 0.55
N ILE A 123 11.52 -8.04 -0.07
CA ILE A 123 10.99 -6.82 0.54
C ILE A 123 9.50 -7.05 0.77
N HIS A 124 9.11 -7.21 2.03
CA HIS A 124 7.71 -7.37 2.43
C HIS A 124 7.10 -6.02 2.77
N ILE A 125 6.01 -5.66 2.08
CA ILE A 125 5.32 -4.40 2.35
C ILE A 125 4.20 -4.63 3.34
N SER A 126 4.32 -3.96 4.49
CA SER A 126 3.35 -3.94 5.58
C SER A 126 2.76 -2.53 5.78
N THR A 127 2.09 -2.28 6.88
CA THR A 127 1.37 -1.04 7.18
C THR A 127 1.61 -0.61 8.64
N ASP A 128 1.49 0.68 8.92
CA ASP A 128 1.48 1.25 10.26
C ASP A 128 0.28 0.79 11.10
N GLU A 129 -0.81 0.38 10.44
CA GLU A 129 -2.03 -0.10 11.12
C GLU A 129 -1.81 -1.36 11.97
N VAL A 130 -0.72 -2.11 11.75
CA VAL A 130 -0.37 -3.28 12.59
C VAL A 130 -0.06 -2.90 14.04
N TYR A 131 0.35 -1.66 14.30
CA TYR A 131 0.64 -1.17 15.64
C TYR A 131 -0.61 -0.78 16.43
N GLY A 132 -1.74 -0.50 15.75
CA GLY A 132 -2.94 0.07 16.35
C GLY A 132 -2.83 1.57 16.60
N SER A 133 -3.63 2.09 17.54
CA SER A 133 -3.70 3.53 17.85
C SER A 133 -2.70 3.96 18.91
N ILE A 134 -2.18 5.18 18.79
CA ILE A 134 -1.28 5.80 19.79
C ILE A 134 -1.76 7.22 20.12
N ASN A 135 -1.91 7.54 21.41
CA ASN A 135 -2.38 8.86 21.83
C ASN A 135 -1.29 9.93 21.71
N LYS A 136 -0.05 9.62 22.12
CA LYS A 136 1.10 10.53 22.10
C LYS A 136 2.32 9.82 21.54
N GLY A 137 3.28 10.56 20.99
CA GLY A 137 4.53 10.02 20.44
C GLY A 137 4.35 9.36 19.08
N SER A 138 5.17 8.36 18.76
CA SER A 138 5.18 7.61 17.51
C SER A 138 5.76 6.20 17.71
N PHE A 139 5.26 5.23 16.96
CA PHE A 139 5.73 3.85 17.04
C PHE A 139 7.13 3.69 16.43
N LYS A 140 8.03 3.08 17.18
CA LYS A 140 9.29 2.54 16.69
C LYS A 140 9.09 1.12 16.18
N GLU A 141 10.05 0.60 15.42
CA GLU A 141 9.97 -0.71 14.78
C GLU A 141 9.85 -1.89 15.77
N ASN A 142 10.35 -1.73 16.98
CA ASN A 142 10.30 -2.72 18.06
C ASN A 142 9.04 -2.65 18.94
N CYS A 143 8.10 -1.73 18.65
CA CYS A 143 6.85 -1.66 19.40
C CYS A 143 5.98 -2.89 19.11
N LYS A 144 5.22 -3.31 20.14
CA LYS A 144 4.26 -4.43 20.05
C LYS A 144 3.19 -4.14 19.02
N LEU A 145 2.81 -5.15 18.23
CA LEU A 145 1.69 -5.07 17.31
C LEU A 145 0.37 -5.25 18.09
N SER A 146 -0.58 -4.36 17.83
CA SER A 146 -1.90 -4.34 18.50
C SER A 146 -3.00 -3.89 17.52
N PRO A 147 -3.23 -4.68 16.44
CA PRO A 147 -4.17 -4.30 15.38
C PRO A 147 -5.60 -4.22 15.88
N SER A 148 -6.38 -3.25 15.39
CA SER A 148 -7.75 -2.94 15.81
C SER A 148 -8.84 -3.34 14.80
N SER A 149 -8.46 -3.74 13.59
CA SER A 149 -9.38 -4.14 12.51
C SER A 149 -9.01 -5.49 11.91
N PRO A 150 -9.95 -6.21 11.24
CA PRO A 150 -9.61 -7.46 10.56
C PRO A 150 -8.52 -7.29 9.49
N TYR A 151 -8.49 -6.15 8.78
CA TYR A 151 -7.41 -5.83 7.86
C TYR A 151 -6.06 -5.74 8.59
N SER A 152 -5.96 -4.87 9.61
CA SER A 152 -4.71 -4.68 10.34
C SER A 152 -4.27 -5.97 11.05
N ALA A 153 -5.21 -6.78 11.56
CA ALA A 153 -4.93 -8.10 12.14
C ALA A 153 -4.36 -9.08 11.09
N SER A 154 -4.94 -9.12 9.88
CA SER A 154 -4.41 -9.95 8.79
C SER A 154 -2.99 -9.53 8.37
N LYS A 155 -2.69 -8.23 8.38
CA LYS A 155 -1.34 -7.71 8.08
C LYS A 155 -0.35 -7.96 9.22
N ALA A 156 -0.77 -7.88 10.49
CA ALA A 156 0.06 -8.27 11.63
C ALA A 156 0.38 -9.78 11.59
N ALA A 157 -0.58 -10.62 11.19
CA ALA A 157 -0.34 -12.04 10.94
C ALA A 157 0.70 -12.25 9.82
N CYS A 158 0.65 -11.47 8.73
CA CYS A 158 1.70 -11.49 7.71
C CYS A 158 3.07 -11.17 8.29
N ASP A 159 3.19 -10.10 9.09
CA ASP A 159 4.46 -9.70 9.72
C ASP A 159 5.01 -10.84 10.59
N HIS A 160 4.18 -11.49 11.41
CA HIS A 160 4.61 -12.64 12.24
C HIS A 160 4.99 -13.86 11.41
N ILE A 161 4.28 -14.18 10.32
CA ILE A 161 4.66 -15.24 9.37
C ILE A 161 6.06 -14.92 8.82
N VAL A 162 6.28 -13.69 8.33
CA VAL A 162 7.55 -13.27 7.75
C VAL A 162 8.69 -13.34 8.75
N GLU A 163 8.49 -12.85 9.97
CA GLU A 163 9.48 -12.92 11.06
C GLU A 163 9.82 -14.39 11.43
N SER A 164 8.83 -15.30 11.41
CA SER A 164 9.08 -16.72 11.67
C SER A 164 9.96 -17.36 10.59
N PHE A 165 9.69 -17.06 9.30
CA PHE A 165 10.52 -17.56 8.20
C PHE A 165 11.94 -17.00 8.24
N LEU A 166 12.10 -15.77 8.67
CA LEU A 166 13.38 -15.12 8.85
C LEU A 166 14.20 -15.80 9.96
N LYS A 167 13.59 -16.04 11.13
CA LYS A 167 14.26 -16.62 12.30
C LYS A 167 14.54 -18.13 12.12
N THR A 168 13.56 -18.87 11.57
CA THR A 168 13.64 -20.34 11.48
C THR A 168 14.43 -20.82 10.26
N TYR A 169 14.29 -20.13 9.11
CA TYR A 169 14.81 -20.60 7.84
C TYR A 169 15.89 -19.69 7.24
N ASN A 170 16.23 -18.60 7.92
CA ASN A 170 17.25 -17.65 7.48
C ASN A 170 17.02 -17.10 6.05
N LEU A 171 15.76 -16.92 5.65
CA LEU A 171 15.45 -16.23 4.40
C LEU A 171 15.88 -14.76 4.47
N LYS A 172 16.30 -14.20 3.33
CA LYS A 172 16.74 -12.82 3.24
C LYS A 172 15.54 -11.89 3.13
N ILE A 173 15.05 -11.33 4.25
CA ILE A 173 13.82 -10.55 4.28
C ILE A 173 14.04 -9.20 4.97
N CYS A 174 13.42 -8.14 4.39
CA CYS A 174 13.27 -6.82 4.99
C CYS A 174 11.78 -6.45 4.99
N ILE A 175 11.23 -6.04 6.14
CA ILE A 175 9.84 -5.59 6.28
C ILE A 175 9.81 -4.06 6.21
N LEU A 176 8.92 -3.50 5.41
CA LEU A 176 8.66 -2.07 5.33
C LEU A 176 7.22 -1.78 5.77
N ARG A 177 7.04 -1.17 6.94
CA ARG A 177 5.75 -0.71 7.45
C ARG A 177 5.52 0.71 6.96
N LEU A 178 4.63 0.85 5.98
CA LEU A 178 4.33 2.14 5.35
C LEU A 178 3.16 2.81 6.07
N THR A 179 3.23 4.14 6.20
CA THR A 179 2.08 4.95 6.61
C THR A 179 1.08 5.17 5.48
N ASN A 180 0.00 5.95 5.72
CA ASN A 180 -1.03 6.18 4.71
C ASN A 180 -0.46 6.83 3.45
N ASN A 181 -0.42 6.05 2.38
CA ASN A 181 -0.02 6.51 1.05
C ASN A 181 -1.17 7.23 0.34
N TYR A 182 -0.85 8.26 -0.44
CA TYR A 182 -1.78 8.94 -1.35
C TYR A 182 -1.10 9.33 -2.65
N GLY A 183 -1.88 9.47 -3.73
CA GLY A 183 -1.32 9.85 -5.04
C GLY A 183 -2.10 9.32 -6.23
N PRO A 184 -1.49 9.38 -7.44
CA PRO A 184 -2.02 8.81 -8.68
C PRO A 184 -2.41 7.34 -8.55
N PHE A 185 -3.46 6.92 -9.25
CA PHE A 185 -3.96 5.53 -9.29
C PHE A 185 -4.53 4.98 -7.97
N GLN A 186 -4.70 5.80 -6.94
CA GLN A 186 -5.38 5.36 -5.72
C GLN A 186 -6.88 5.22 -6.00
N PHE A 187 -7.46 4.06 -5.68
CA PHE A 187 -8.86 3.74 -6.01
C PHE A 187 -9.84 4.69 -5.31
N PRO A 188 -10.95 5.11 -5.97
CA PRO A 188 -11.85 6.19 -5.51
C PRO A 188 -12.57 5.94 -4.18
N GLU A 189 -12.56 4.72 -3.65
CA GLU A 189 -13.13 4.40 -2.32
C GLU A 189 -12.25 4.88 -1.14
N LYS A 190 -10.97 5.20 -1.41
CA LYS A 190 -10.04 5.67 -0.37
C LYS A 190 -10.25 7.15 -0.06
N PHE A 191 -9.88 7.59 1.14
CA PHE A 191 -10.24 8.89 1.70
C PHE A 191 -9.91 10.09 0.79
N ILE A 192 -8.64 10.30 0.42
CA ILE A 192 -8.22 11.42 -0.43
C ILE A 192 -8.87 11.35 -1.83
N PRO A 193 -8.85 10.22 -2.55
CA PRO A 193 -9.57 10.10 -3.80
C PRO A 193 -11.07 10.36 -3.71
N THR A 194 -11.73 9.88 -2.65
CA THR A 194 -13.15 10.15 -2.41
C THR A 194 -13.42 11.65 -2.35
N ILE A 195 -12.60 12.41 -1.60
CA ILE A 195 -12.74 13.87 -1.49
C ILE A 195 -12.64 14.51 -2.87
N ILE A 196 -11.57 14.22 -3.60
CA ILE A 196 -11.31 14.78 -4.94
C ILE A 196 -12.47 14.45 -5.89
N THR A 197 -12.91 13.20 -5.92
CA THR A 197 -13.99 12.74 -6.80
C THR A 197 -15.32 13.43 -6.48
N LYS A 198 -15.65 13.57 -5.18
CA LYS A 198 -16.87 14.28 -4.76
C LYS A 198 -16.83 15.75 -5.17
N ILE A 199 -15.68 16.41 -5.04
CA ILE A 199 -15.51 17.80 -5.48
C ILE A 199 -15.68 17.92 -6.99
N LEU A 200 -15.00 17.08 -7.77
CA LEU A 200 -15.10 17.09 -9.25
C LEU A 200 -16.53 16.87 -9.76
N LYS A 201 -17.36 16.14 -8.99
CA LYS A 201 -18.77 15.86 -9.31
C LYS A 201 -19.76 16.77 -8.61
N ASN A 202 -19.29 17.82 -7.96
CA ASN A 202 -20.11 18.76 -7.18
C ASN A 202 -21.00 18.06 -6.13
N LYS A 203 -20.52 16.99 -5.50
CA LYS A 203 -21.21 16.21 -4.46
C LYS A 203 -20.65 16.52 -3.07
N LYS A 204 -21.46 16.29 -2.01
CA LYS A 204 -21.00 16.40 -0.62
C LYS A 204 -19.97 15.32 -0.27
N ILE A 205 -19.01 15.68 0.56
CA ILE A 205 -17.90 14.83 1.01
C ILE A 205 -18.32 14.15 2.33
N PRO A 206 -18.33 12.81 2.41
CA PRO A 206 -18.61 12.12 3.66
C PRO A 206 -17.44 12.26 4.63
N LEU A 207 -17.74 12.63 5.88
CA LEU A 207 -16.76 12.73 6.96
C LEU A 207 -17.21 11.84 8.13
N TYR A 208 -16.41 10.84 8.48
CA TYR A 208 -16.66 9.97 9.61
C TYR A 208 -16.56 10.75 10.93
N GLY A 209 -17.57 10.62 11.78
CA GLY A 209 -17.65 11.30 13.06
C GLY A 209 -17.44 12.82 12.88
N LYS A 210 -16.56 13.41 13.70
CA LYS A 210 -16.16 14.83 13.63
C LYS A 210 -14.84 15.05 12.87
N GLY A 211 -14.30 14.03 12.21
CA GLY A 211 -13.04 14.09 11.47
C GLY A 211 -11.79 14.31 12.32
N GLN A 212 -11.85 13.96 13.61
CA GLN A 212 -10.73 14.15 14.55
C GLN A 212 -9.63 13.10 14.40
N ASN A 213 -9.90 11.98 13.73
CA ASN A 213 -8.90 10.94 13.49
C ASN A 213 -7.71 11.53 12.75
N GLU A 214 -6.51 11.28 13.28
CA GLU A 214 -5.24 11.77 12.73
C GLU A 214 -4.51 10.65 11.98
N ARG A 215 -4.02 10.96 10.80
CA ARG A 215 -3.24 10.03 9.97
C ARG A 215 -1.93 10.68 9.55
N GLU A 216 -0.90 9.87 9.45
CA GLU A 216 0.34 10.28 8.82
C GLU A 216 0.23 10.01 7.32
N TRP A 217 0.73 10.95 6.48
CA TRP A 217 0.52 10.91 5.04
C TRP A 217 1.84 10.96 4.28
N ILE A 218 2.07 10.01 3.39
CA ILE A 218 3.22 10.00 2.49
C ILE A 218 2.78 9.96 1.03
N PHE A 219 3.38 10.79 0.18
CA PHE A 219 3.12 10.76 -1.25
C PHE A 219 3.72 9.49 -1.86
N VAL A 220 2.95 8.77 -2.69
CA VAL A 220 3.28 7.43 -3.16
C VAL A 220 4.62 7.34 -3.90
N GLU A 221 5.03 8.41 -4.60
CA GLU A 221 6.33 8.47 -5.27
C GLU A 221 7.49 8.38 -4.26
N ASP A 222 7.34 8.98 -3.08
CA ASP A 222 8.35 8.89 -2.01
C ASP A 222 8.43 7.47 -1.45
N SER A 223 7.31 6.77 -1.30
CA SER A 223 7.31 5.35 -0.94
C SER A 223 8.02 4.49 -2.00
N CYS A 224 7.80 4.75 -3.29
CA CYS A 224 8.51 4.06 -4.38
C CYS A 224 10.01 4.27 -4.29
N LYS A 225 10.46 5.51 -4.04
CA LYS A 225 11.88 5.83 -3.85
C LYS A 225 12.48 5.15 -2.62
N ALA A 226 11.72 5.08 -1.51
CA ALA A 226 12.16 4.36 -0.31
C ALA A 226 12.34 2.86 -0.59
N ILE A 227 11.40 2.23 -1.28
CA ILE A 227 11.50 0.81 -1.68
C ILE A 227 12.72 0.59 -2.59
N GLU A 228 12.97 1.48 -3.55
CA GLU A 228 14.17 1.40 -4.41
C GLU A 228 15.48 1.51 -3.61
N LYS A 229 15.54 2.38 -2.57
CA LYS A 229 16.70 2.47 -1.68
C LYS A 229 17.00 1.14 -1.01
N VAL A 230 15.97 0.47 -0.46
CA VAL A 230 16.11 -0.86 0.15
C VAL A 230 16.54 -1.89 -0.88
N MET A 231 15.95 -1.89 -2.07
CA MET A 231 16.31 -2.81 -3.16
C MET A 231 17.76 -2.67 -3.60
N ASN A 232 18.30 -1.45 -3.61
CA ASN A 232 19.67 -1.18 -4.04
C ASN A 232 20.73 -1.45 -2.95
N ARG A 233 20.37 -1.21 -1.69
CA ARG A 233 21.21 -1.50 -0.51
C ARG A 233 20.39 -2.37 0.45
N PHE A 234 20.20 -3.63 0.09
CA PHE A 234 19.43 -4.56 0.91
C PHE A 234 20.17 -4.92 2.20
N ILE A 235 19.48 -4.78 3.33
CA ILE A 235 19.97 -5.20 4.64
C ILE A 235 18.98 -6.25 5.16
N ASN A 236 19.49 -7.46 5.35
CA ASN A 236 18.70 -8.59 5.83
C ASN A 236 18.26 -8.41 7.27
N ASN A 237 17.14 -9.05 7.62
CA ASN A 237 16.62 -9.11 9.00
C ASN A 237 16.39 -7.72 9.59
N LYS A 238 15.77 -6.83 8.80
CA LYS A 238 15.41 -5.49 9.24
C LYS A 238 13.94 -5.21 9.05
N ILE A 239 13.38 -4.47 9.99
CA ILE A 239 12.08 -3.83 9.89
C ILE A 239 12.33 -2.33 9.84
N TYR A 240 11.65 -1.64 8.96
CA TYR A 240 11.70 -0.18 8.86
C TYR A 240 10.31 0.41 8.80
N ASN A 241 10.11 1.44 9.59
CA ASN A 241 8.96 2.32 9.48
C ASN A 241 9.24 3.38 8.41
N ILE A 242 8.29 3.55 7.48
CA ILE A 242 8.40 4.53 6.40
C ILE A 242 7.22 5.47 6.43
N GLY A 243 7.43 6.63 6.97
CA GLY A 243 6.49 7.74 7.07
C GLY A 243 7.14 9.05 6.67
N SER A 244 6.35 10.10 6.63
CA SER A 244 6.82 11.45 6.28
C SER A 244 6.95 12.37 7.49
N GLY A 245 6.37 11.99 8.63
CA GLY A 245 6.18 12.88 9.79
C GLY A 245 5.02 13.86 9.62
N ILE A 246 4.37 13.92 8.44
CA ILE A 246 3.25 14.83 8.16
C ILE A 246 1.95 14.20 8.68
N ARG A 247 1.49 14.67 9.85
CA ARG A 247 0.30 14.15 10.53
C ARG A 247 -0.82 15.18 10.46
N LEU A 248 -1.98 14.76 9.94
CA LEU A 248 -3.12 15.65 9.74
C LEU A 248 -4.40 14.97 10.19
N LYS A 249 -5.25 15.70 10.91
CA LYS A 249 -6.62 15.30 11.18
C LYS A 249 -7.43 15.27 9.87
N ASN A 250 -8.36 14.34 9.76
CA ASN A 250 -9.14 14.14 8.54
C ASN A 250 -9.86 15.43 8.07
N TYR A 251 -10.45 16.21 8.99
CA TYR A 251 -11.07 17.49 8.63
C TYR A 251 -10.06 18.49 8.04
N LYS A 252 -8.79 18.51 8.54
CA LYS A 252 -7.73 19.37 8.00
C LYS A 252 -7.32 18.95 6.58
N VAL A 253 -7.31 17.64 6.31
CA VAL A 253 -7.06 17.12 4.95
C VAL A 253 -8.12 17.61 3.98
N ILE A 254 -9.41 17.49 4.35
CA ILE A 254 -10.51 17.98 3.51
C ILE A 254 -10.36 19.49 3.27
N LYS A 255 -10.11 20.28 4.31
CA LYS A 255 -9.96 21.75 4.20
C LYS A 255 -8.80 22.11 3.26
N LYS A 256 -7.66 21.43 3.36
CA LYS A 256 -6.51 21.64 2.45
C LYS A 256 -6.86 21.33 1.00
N ILE A 257 -7.60 20.24 0.73
CA ILE A 257 -8.01 19.87 -0.62
C ILE A 257 -9.03 20.88 -1.17
N LEU A 258 -10.04 21.28 -0.39
CA LEU A 258 -11.01 22.31 -0.80
C LEU A 258 -10.34 23.63 -1.17
N ASN A 259 -9.34 24.05 -0.38
CA ASN A 259 -8.56 25.27 -0.66
C ASN A 259 -7.83 25.17 -2.02
N LYS A 260 -7.29 23.99 -2.40
CA LYS A 260 -6.67 23.77 -3.72
C LYS A 260 -7.67 23.87 -4.88
N PHE A 261 -8.96 23.63 -4.61
CA PHE A 261 -10.06 23.88 -5.56
C PHE A 261 -10.67 25.28 -5.44
N LYS A 262 -10.12 26.17 -4.60
CA LYS A 262 -10.62 27.52 -4.31
C LYS A 262 -12.05 27.53 -3.74
N ILE A 263 -12.45 26.47 -3.05
CA ILE A 263 -13.75 26.34 -2.39
C ILE A 263 -13.63 26.80 -0.95
N LYS A 264 -14.30 27.91 -0.59
CA LYS A 264 -14.25 28.52 0.76
C LYS A 264 -15.28 27.91 1.71
N ASP A 265 -16.42 27.43 1.18
CA ASP A 265 -17.55 26.94 1.99
C ASP A 265 -17.32 25.46 2.38
N PHE A 266 -16.64 25.29 3.51
CA PHE A 266 -16.36 23.97 4.07
C PHE A 266 -17.63 23.26 4.56
N ASN A 267 -18.51 23.98 5.28
CA ASN A 267 -19.63 23.36 5.98
C ASN A 267 -20.67 22.78 5.02
N ASN A 268 -21.02 23.52 3.96
CA ASN A 268 -21.99 23.06 2.97
C ASN A 268 -21.43 21.92 2.08
N ARG A 269 -20.11 21.72 2.07
CA ARG A 269 -19.45 20.65 1.27
C ARG A 269 -19.35 19.33 2.00
N ILE A 270 -19.61 19.27 3.30
CA ILE A 270 -19.45 18.08 4.12
C ILE A 270 -20.81 17.51 4.55
N VAL A 271 -20.87 16.19 4.62
CA VAL A 271 -21.93 15.46 5.34
C VAL A 271 -21.27 14.56 6.38
N ASN A 272 -21.58 14.80 7.66
CA ASN A 272 -21.12 13.93 8.72
C ASN A 272 -21.86 12.59 8.64
N VAL A 273 -21.11 11.51 8.72
CA VAL A 273 -21.64 10.14 8.73
C VAL A 273 -21.23 9.44 10.00
N LYS A 274 -22.00 8.44 10.44
CA LYS A 274 -21.68 7.62 11.62
C LYS A 274 -20.26 7.06 11.49
N ASP A 275 -19.48 7.05 12.56
CA ASP A 275 -18.14 6.48 12.56
C ASP A 275 -18.19 4.96 12.40
N ARG A 276 -17.08 4.37 11.93
CA ARG A 276 -16.95 2.93 11.76
C ARG A 276 -16.51 2.26 13.06
N PRO A 277 -16.87 0.97 13.30
CA PRO A 277 -16.32 0.20 14.41
C PRO A 277 -14.80 0.11 14.32
N GLY A 278 -14.12 0.13 15.49
CA GLY A 278 -12.66 -0.03 15.54
C GLY A 278 -11.86 1.07 14.82
N HIS A 279 -12.42 2.28 14.72
CA HIS A 279 -11.74 3.38 14.04
C HIS A 279 -10.65 4.01 14.92
N ASP A 280 -9.42 3.63 14.70
CA ASP A 280 -8.26 4.17 15.42
C ASP A 280 -8.21 5.70 15.37
N LEU A 281 -7.89 6.29 16.51
CA LEU A 281 -7.84 7.74 16.63
C LEU A 281 -6.60 8.31 15.91
N ARG A 282 -5.44 7.68 16.09
CA ARG A 282 -4.19 8.27 15.58
C ARG A 282 -3.18 7.19 15.18
N TYR A 283 -2.58 7.36 13.99
CA TYR A 283 -1.42 6.62 13.53
C TYR A 283 -0.21 7.56 13.42
N ALA A 284 0.93 7.13 13.95
CA ALA A 284 2.16 7.90 13.86
C ALA A 284 3.38 6.96 13.90
N LEU A 285 4.22 7.02 12.89
CA LEU A 285 5.46 6.28 12.81
C LEU A 285 6.66 7.13 13.26
N ASN A 286 7.66 6.48 13.85
CA ASN A 286 9.02 7.00 13.91
C ASN A 286 9.82 6.35 12.80
N SER A 287 10.26 7.13 11.83
CA SER A 287 11.03 6.66 10.65
C SER A 287 12.51 7.01 10.73
N GLU A 288 13.02 7.41 11.89
CA GLU A 288 14.42 7.83 12.06
C GLU A 288 15.41 6.72 11.72
N LEU A 289 15.08 5.46 12.07
CA LEU A 289 15.95 4.32 11.74
C LEU A 289 16.17 4.22 10.23
N PHE A 290 15.09 4.33 9.45
CA PHE A 290 15.18 4.32 7.99
C PHE A 290 15.97 5.51 7.46
N PHE A 291 15.68 6.71 7.95
CA PHE A 291 16.32 7.94 7.50
C PHE A 291 17.84 7.92 7.75
N LYS A 292 18.26 7.46 8.92
CA LYS A 292 19.68 7.31 9.27
C LYS A 292 20.36 6.22 8.43
N THR A 293 19.68 5.07 8.24
CA THR A 293 20.25 3.93 7.50
C THR A 293 20.48 4.24 6.03
N TYR A 294 19.50 4.89 5.39
CA TYR A 294 19.52 5.10 3.93
C TYR A 294 19.86 6.54 3.52
N GLN A 295 20.14 7.43 4.48
CA GLN A 295 20.42 8.87 4.25
C GLN A 295 19.34 9.47 3.32
N TRP A 296 18.07 9.17 3.63
CA TRP A 296 16.94 9.53 2.79
C TRP A 296 15.73 9.97 3.63
N LYS A 297 15.02 10.99 3.13
CA LYS A 297 13.74 11.47 3.66
C LYS A 297 12.76 11.72 2.52
N PRO A 298 11.43 11.68 2.78
CA PRO A 298 10.42 12.08 1.80
C PRO A 298 10.68 13.49 1.27
N GLN A 299 10.51 13.66 -0.03
CA GLN A 299 10.83 14.92 -0.73
C GLN A 299 9.59 15.77 -1.02
N ASN A 300 8.40 15.16 -0.98
CA ASN A 300 7.16 15.85 -1.27
C ASN A 300 6.49 16.34 0.02
N THR A 301 6.24 17.64 0.13
CA THR A 301 5.31 18.16 1.15
C THR A 301 3.89 17.68 0.83
N PHE A 302 3.00 17.68 1.84
CA PHE A 302 1.59 17.30 1.62
C PHE A 302 0.93 18.16 0.53
N ASP A 303 1.16 19.46 0.53
CA ASP A 303 0.55 20.40 -0.42
C ASP A 303 1.02 20.17 -1.87
N LYS A 304 2.32 19.86 -2.09
CA LYS A 304 2.86 19.47 -3.41
C LYS A 304 2.29 18.12 -3.88
N GLY A 305 2.25 17.14 -2.98
CA GLY A 305 1.70 15.82 -3.31
C GLY A 305 0.21 15.87 -3.64
N ILE A 306 -0.59 16.65 -2.89
CA ILE A 306 -2.03 16.85 -3.16
C ILE A 306 -2.24 17.53 -4.50
N GLU A 307 -1.45 18.54 -4.84
CA GLU A 307 -1.53 19.21 -6.13
C GLU A 307 -1.26 18.27 -7.30
N LYS A 308 -0.18 17.46 -7.22
CA LYS A 308 0.10 16.40 -8.19
C LYS A 308 -1.05 15.39 -8.30
N THR A 309 -1.63 15.02 -7.16
CA THR A 309 -2.75 14.08 -7.09
C THR A 309 -3.99 14.63 -7.77
N ILE A 310 -4.41 15.86 -7.42
CA ILE A 310 -5.56 16.54 -8.02
C ILE A 310 -5.39 16.67 -9.54
N ASN A 311 -4.22 17.13 -9.98
CA ASN A 311 -3.92 17.29 -11.42
C ASN A 311 -4.00 15.94 -12.16
N TRP A 312 -3.54 14.86 -11.52
CA TRP A 312 -3.64 13.53 -12.11
C TRP A 312 -5.11 13.10 -12.26
N TYR A 313 -5.96 13.26 -11.22
CA TYR A 313 -7.38 12.90 -11.30
C TYR A 313 -8.14 13.74 -12.34
N LYS A 314 -7.83 15.04 -12.45
CA LYS A 314 -8.40 15.91 -13.49
C LYS A 314 -8.06 15.42 -14.91
N LYS A 315 -6.84 14.96 -15.14
CA LYS A 315 -6.37 14.45 -16.44
C LYS A 315 -6.85 13.03 -16.76
N ASN A 316 -7.23 12.24 -15.75
CA ASN A 316 -7.56 10.82 -15.93
C ASN A 316 -9.03 10.50 -15.61
N GLN A 317 -9.97 11.34 -16.12
CA GLN A 317 -11.40 11.19 -15.88
C GLN A 317 -11.96 9.86 -16.42
N LEU A 318 -11.46 9.36 -17.53
CA LEU A 318 -11.87 8.08 -18.10
C LEU A 318 -11.54 6.92 -17.15
N TRP A 319 -10.34 6.93 -16.56
CA TRP A 319 -9.94 5.95 -15.56
C TRP A 319 -10.81 6.06 -14.29
N LEU A 320 -11.08 7.29 -13.84
CA LEU A 320 -11.94 7.53 -12.69
C LEU A 320 -13.35 6.98 -12.91
N ASN A 321 -13.97 7.27 -14.07
CA ASN A 321 -15.28 6.77 -14.43
C ASN A 321 -15.32 5.23 -14.53
N TYR A 322 -14.27 4.61 -15.04
CA TYR A 322 -14.12 3.15 -15.05
C TYR A 322 -14.08 2.56 -13.64
N CYS A 323 -13.30 3.16 -12.73
CA CYS A 323 -13.23 2.71 -11.34
C CYS A 323 -14.58 2.84 -10.61
N GLU A 324 -15.31 3.93 -10.85
CA GLU A 324 -16.62 4.15 -10.23
C GLU A 324 -17.69 3.18 -10.71
N LYS A 325 -17.66 2.74 -11.98
CA LYS A 325 -18.54 1.66 -12.47
C LYS A 325 -18.32 0.36 -11.70
N LYS A 326 -17.07 0.08 -11.29
CA LYS A 326 -16.72 -1.08 -10.44
C LYS A 326 -17.10 -0.88 -8.97
N TYR A 327 -17.09 0.35 -8.49
CA TYR A 327 -17.41 0.75 -7.13
C TYR A 327 -18.74 1.51 -7.13
N LYS A 328 -19.84 0.82 -6.78
CA LYS A 328 -21.19 1.41 -6.77
C LYS A 328 -21.39 2.56 -5.76
N GLY A 329 -20.32 3.02 -5.10
CA GLY A 329 -20.35 4.14 -4.16
C GLY A 329 -21.09 3.86 -2.85
N ASN A 330 -21.45 2.61 -2.59
CA ASN A 330 -22.12 2.19 -1.37
C ASN A 330 -21.19 2.30 -0.16
N ARG A 331 -21.72 2.75 0.96
CA ARG A 331 -21.00 2.73 2.22
C ARG A 331 -20.75 1.29 2.65
N LEU A 332 -19.52 0.99 3.07
CA LEU A 332 -19.04 -0.30 3.53
C LEU A 332 -18.80 -0.26 5.04
N GLY A 333 -18.67 -1.43 5.69
CA GLY A 333 -18.34 -1.51 7.12
C GLY A 333 -19.50 -1.23 8.06
N ASN A 334 -20.73 -1.44 7.61
CA ASN A 334 -21.96 -1.20 8.40
C ASN A 334 -22.67 -2.49 8.86
N LYS A 335 -22.08 -3.65 8.58
CA LYS A 335 -22.65 -4.94 9.01
C LYS A 335 -22.27 -5.26 10.43
#